data_7bcfd9735fe26b9d54a82c8deba6bf34
#
_entry.id   7bcfd9735fe26b9d54a82c8deba6bf34
#
_cell.length_a   1.000
_cell.length_b   1.000
_cell.length_c   1.000
_cell.angle_alpha   90.00
_cell.angle_beta   90.00
_cell.angle_gamma   90.00
#
_symmetry.space_group_name_H-M   'P 1'
#
loop_
_entity.id
_entity.type
_entity.pdbx_description
1 polymer ?
#
loop_
_entity_poly.entity_id
_entity_poly.type
_entity_poly.pdbx_seq_one_letter_code
_entity_poly.pdbx_strand_id
1 'polypeptide(L)'
;MKKVSRELPKMEAGIAKPEMTVGLDLGDRYSHYCLLNSDGEVVEEGRVQSAEAALRRHFEGEDCLRIALECGTHSPWVSRLLNALGHQVIVANARQISAITGSESKNDRNDAEKLARFAAFDPKLLSPLEHRSEERQVDLNLIHARSTLVRARTMIVNALRGLVKSAGGRLPACSTEFLPARALAAIPPALSAVATPLVEQIGLLNAQVDGMDKQIAKLSAKYPEIVLLRTAPGVGPIVAAAYVLTLGQPDAASNRSAGAFLGLRPAQSQSGAADPQRRISKSGDSFLRSLLVQSAQYVLGRFGPDSELRRWGLKLAATGGKRGKKRAIVAVARKLAVVLHALWRSGQRFQPFPQQAAVAA
;
A
#
# COMPACT_ATOMS: atom_id res chain seq x y z
N MET A 1 3.32 -13.92 26.46
CA MET A 1 3.08 -13.40 25.07
C MET A 1 1.80 -14.04 24.56
N LYS A 2 0.67 -13.31 24.56
CA LYS A 2 -0.58 -13.83 23.98
C LYS A 2 -0.47 -13.71 22.45
N LYS A 3 -0.51 -14.85 21.75
CA LYS A 3 -0.70 -14.91 20.30
C LYS A 3 -2.06 -14.27 19.99
N VAL A 4 -2.05 -13.15 19.26
CA VAL A 4 -3.27 -12.62 18.66
C VAL A 4 -3.56 -13.53 17.47
N SER A 5 -4.46 -14.50 17.67
CA SER A 5 -5.09 -15.23 16.57
C SER A 5 -5.88 -14.20 15.75
N ARG A 6 -5.54 -14.04 14.48
CA ARG A 6 -6.42 -13.40 13.51
C ARG A 6 -7.65 -14.29 13.43
N GLU A 7 -8.78 -13.82 13.92
CA GLU A 7 -10.05 -14.41 13.58
C GLU A 7 -10.22 -14.22 12.06
N LEU A 8 -10.39 -15.33 11.36
CA LEU A 8 -10.91 -15.32 9.99
C LEU A 8 -12.26 -14.58 10.01
N PRO A 9 -12.67 -13.91 8.90
CA PRO A 9 -14.04 -13.44 8.80
C PRO A 9 -14.93 -14.57 9.26
N LYS A 10 -15.85 -14.25 10.18
CA LYS A 10 -16.78 -15.26 10.74
C LYS A 10 -17.45 -15.92 9.56
N MET A 11 -17.07 -17.15 9.28
CA MET A 11 -17.84 -18.02 8.39
C MET A 11 -19.22 -18.12 9.04
N GLU A 12 -20.23 -17.67 8.33
CA GLU A 12 -21.62 -17.91 8.76
C GLU A 12 -21.77 -19.41 9.01
N ALA A 13 -22.20 -19.73 10.22
CA ALA A 13 -22.43 -21.11 10.62
C ALA A 13 -23.53 -21.68 9.72
N GLY A 14 -23.14 -22.52 8.75
CA GLY A 14 -24.12 -23.19 7.87
C GLY A 14 -23.65 -23.54 6.46
N ILE A 15 -22.52 -22.97 5.98
CA ILE A 15 -21.99 -23.35 4.65
C ILE A 15 -21.18 -24.63 4.81
N ALA A 16 -21.65 -25.75 4.19
CA ALA A 16 -20.88 -26.98 4.11
C ALA A 16 -19.49 -26.74 3.56
N LYS A 17 -18.48 -27.44 4.12
CA LYS A 17 -17.11 -27.35 3.61
C LYS A 17 -17.13 -27.80 2.16
N PRO A 18 -16.65 -26.97 1.19
CA PRO A 18 -16.59 -27.39 -0.20
C PRO A 18 -15.80 -28.69 -0.36
N GLU A 19 -16.35 -29.64 -1.10
CA GLU A 19 -15.70 -30.93 -1.35
C GLU A 19 -14.49 -30.81 -2.26
N MET A 20 -14.52 -29.82 -3.16
CA MET A 20 -13.48 -29.60 -4.15
C MET A 20 -12.71 -28.32 -3.87
N THR A 21 -11.39 -28.37 -4.10
CA THR A 21 -10.50 -27.22 -3.88
C THR A 21 -9.69 -26.91 -5.13
N VAL A 22 -9.72 -25.66 -5.58
CA VAL A 22 -8.97 -25.14 -6.71
C VAL A 22 -7.84 -24.24 -6.23
N GLY A 23 -6.63 -24.45 -6.74
CA GLY A 23 -5.57 -23.45 -6.73
C GLY A 23 -5.53 -22.75 -8.08
N LEU A 24 -5.53 -21.42 -8.08
CA LEU A 24 -5.53 -20.61 -9.28
C LEU A 24 -4.33 -19.65 -9.27
N ASP A 25 -3.33 -19.93 -10.10
CA ASP A 25 -2.19 -19.05 -10.32
C ASP A 25 -2.50 -18.06 -11.44
N LEU A 26 -2.56 -16.76 -11.09
CA LEU A 26 -3.03 -15.68 -11.96
C LEU A 26 -1.92 -15.13 -12.82
N GLY A 27 -1.87 -15.54 -14.09
CA GLY A 27 -1.00 -14.94 -15.10
C GLY A 27 -1.65 -13.79 -15.87
N ASP A 28 -0.86 -13.09 -16.68
CA ASP A 28 -1.34 -11.93 -17.46
C ASP A 28 -2.32 -12.32 -18.58
N ARG A 29 -2.03 -13.37 -19.33
CA ARG A 29 -2.88 -13.86 -20.43
C ARG A 29 -3.64 -15.12 -20.09
N TYR A 30 -3.02 -16.01 -19.35
CA TYR A 30 -3.59 -17.28 -18.92
C TYR A 30 -3.31 -17.49 -17.45
N SER A 31 -4.31 -17.96 -16.72
CA SER A 31 -4.20 -18.43 -15.35
C SER A 31 -4.18 -19.95 -15.35
N HIS A 32 -3.28 -20.54 -14.57
CA HIS A 32 -3.20 -21.99 -14.41
C HIS A 32 -4.04 -22.43 -13.20
N TYR A 33 -4.75 -23.53 -13.32
CA TYR A 33 -5.54 -24.08 -12.23
C TYR A 33 -5.22 -25.55 -11.99
N CYS A 34 -5.41 -25.95 -10.73
CA CYS A 34 -5.36 -27.34 -10.28
C CYS A 34 -6.54 -27.59 -9.37
N LEU A 35 -7.37 -28.57 -9.70
CA LEU A 35 -8.55 -29.01 -8.96
C LEU A 35 -8.22 -30.27 -8.16
N LEU A 36 -8.47 -30.23 -6.86
CA LEU A 36 -8.32 -31.36 -5.94
C LEU A 36 -9.66 -31.82 -5.41
N ASN A 37 -9.82 -33.13 -5.25
CA ASN A 37 -10.93 -33.74 -4.51
C ASN A 37 -10.74 -33.65 -2.99
N SER A 38 -11.70 -34.22 -2.22
CA SER A 38 -11.66 -34.26 -0.75
C SER A 38 -10.44 -35.01 -0.20
N ASP A 39 -9.92 -35.98 -0.95
CA ASP A 39 -8.76 -36.80 -0.57
C ASP A 39 -7.42 -36.15 -0.90
N GLY A 40 -7.46 -34.99 -1.57
CA GLY A 40 -6.28 -34.24 -1.98
C GLY A 40 -5.62 -34.77 -3.26
N GLU A 41 -6.34 -35.60 -4.02
CA GLU A 41 -5.90 -36.08 -5.33
C GLU A 41 -6.22 -35.05 -6.42
N VAL A 42 -5.33 -34.93 -7.39
CA VAL A 42 -5.54 -34.05 -8.56
C VAL A 42 -6.58 -34.67 -9.48
N VAL A 43 -7.71 -33.99 -9.64
CA VAL A 43 -8.79 -34.40 -10.53
C VAL A 43 -8.62 -33.79 -11.91
N GLU A 44 -8.25 -32.52 -11.95
CA GLU A 44 -8.09 -31.77 -13.19
C GLU A 44 -7.01 -30.70 -13.04
N GLU A 45 -6.28 -30.47 -14.11
CA GLU A 45 -5.33 -29.37 -14.25
C GLU A 45 -5.44 -28.74 -15.64
N GLY A 46 -5.28 -27.45 -15.70
CA GLY A 46 -5.38 -26.75 -16.97
C GLY A 46 -5.02 -25.30 -16.89
N ARG A 47 -5.41 -24.59 -17.93
CA ARG A 47 -5.29 -23.13 -18.00
C ARG A 47 -6.55 -22.51 -18.58
N VAL A 48 -6.90 -21.34 -18.08
CA VAL A 48 -8.01 -20.52 -18.53
C VAL A 48 -7.49 -19.13 -18.90
N GLN A 49 -8.09 -18.46 -19.88
CA GLN A 49 -7.72 -17.08 -20.18
C GLN A 49 -8.02 -16.17 -18.99
N SER A 50 -7.09 -15.27 -18.67
CA SER A 50 -7.22 -14.27 -17.59
C SER A 50 -8.15 -13.11 -18.03
N ALA A 51 -9.35 -13.46 -18.49
CA ALA A 51 -10.41 -12.56 -18.91
C ALA A 51 -11.72 -12.91 -18.21
N GLU A 52 -12.53 -11.89 -17.87
CA GLU A 52 -13.76 -12.09 -17.10
C GLU A 52 -14.70 -13.12 -17.73
N ALA A 53 -14.97 -12.99 -19.04
CA ALA A 53 -15.86 -13.89 -19.75
C ALA A 53 -15.36 -15.35 -19.78
N ALA A 54 -14.05 -15.57 -19.82
CA ALA A 54 -13.47 -16.90 -19.81
C ALA A 54 -13.52 -17.54 -18.42
N LEU A 55 -13.16 -16.79 -17.37
CA LEU A 55 -13.25 -17.25 -15.98
C LEU A 55 -14.71 -17.50 -15.58
N ARG A 56 -15.61 -16.60 -15.96
CA ARG A 56 -17.06 -16.82 -15.72
C ARG A 56 -17.53 -18.12 -16.35
N ARG A 57 -17.27 -18.36 -17.62
CA ARG A 57 -17.68 -19.58 -18.35
C ARG A 57 -17.09 -20.86 -17.73
N HIS A 58 -15.88 -20.76 -17.18
CA HIS A 58 -15.18 -21.91 -16.62
C HIS A 58 -15.71 -22.29 -15.23
N PHE A 59 -16.11 -21.30 -14.44
CA PHE A 59 -16.53 -21.52 -13.05
C PHE A 59 -18.05 -21.35 -12.82
N GLU A 60 -18.80 -20.81 -13.78
CA GLU A 60 -20.26 -20.64 -13.65
C GLU A 60 -20.97 -21.99 -13.80
N GLY A 61 -21.88 -22.28 -12.88
CA GLY A 61 -22.63 -23.55 -12.88
C GLY A 61 -21.96 -24.69 -12.13
N GLU A 62 -20.72 -24.51 -11.68
CA GLU A 62 -20.07 -25.45 -10.77
C GLU A 62 -20.64 -25.33 -9.36
N ASP A 63 -20.66 -26.44 -8.62
CA ASP A 63 -20.95 -26.42 -7.18
C ASP A 63 -19.96 -25.51 -6.44
N CYS A 64 -20.31 -25.11 -5.20
CA CYS A 64 -19.46 -24.23 -4.43
C CYS A 64 -18.04 -24.81 -4.26
N LEU A 65 -17.07 -24.24 -4.97
CA LEU A 65 -15.65 -24.58 -4.88
C LEU A 65 -14.93 -23.72 -3.83
N ARG A 66 -13.90 -24.28 -3.21
CA ARG A 66 -12.91 -23.49 -2.50
C ARG A 66 -11.81 -23.11 -3.47
N ILE A 67 -11.61 -21.79 -3.73
CA ILE A 67 -10.65 -21.32 -4.72
C ILE A 67 -9.59 -20.49 -4.03
N ALA A 68 -8.34 -20.94 -4.04
CA ALA A 68 -7.19 -20.19 -3.54
C ALA A 68 -6.44 -19.55 -4.69
N LEU A 69 -6.16 -18.24 -4.57
CA LEU A 69 -5.38 -17.47 -5.54
C LEU A 69 -4.36 -16.58 -4.84
N GLU A 70 -3.24 -16.29 -5.50
CA GLU A 70 -2.22 -15.42 -4.95
C GLU A 70 -2.59 -13.94 -5.09
N CYS A 71 -2.25 -13.14 -4.06
CA CYS A 71 -2.44 -11.69 -4.10
C CYS A 71 -1.54 -11.05 -5.16
N GLY A 72 -2.12 -10.53 -6.22
CA GLY A 72 -1.45 -9.89 -7.37
C GLY A 72 -2.32 -8.82 -8.02
N THR A 73 -1.93 -8.39 -9.19
CA THR A 73 -2.63 -7.31 -9.94
C THR A 73 -4.05 -7.71 -10.34
N HIS A 74 -4.26 -8.97 -10.73
CA HIS A 74 -5.56 -9.49 -11.16
C HIS A 74 -6.43 -9.96 -9.98
N SER A 75 -5.83 -10.30 -8.84
CA SER A 75 -6.56 -10.92 -7.72
C SER A 75 -7.76 -10.10 -7.20
N PRO A 76 -7.78 -8.74 -7.20
CA PRO A 76 -8.94 -8.00 -6.71
C PRO A 76 -10.21 -8.21 -7.53
N TRP A 77 -10.13 -8.19 -8.84
CA TRP A 77 -11.32 -8.38 -9.69
C TRP A 77 -11.70 -9.86 -9.82
N VAL A 78 -10.70 -10.76 -9.91
CA VAL A 78 -10.94 -12.21 -9.99
C VAL A 78 -11.61 -12.71 -8.73
N SER A 79 -11.13 -12.31 -7.54
CA SER A 79 -11.76 -12.73 -6.28
C SER A 79 -13.20 -12.24 -6.15
N ARG A 80 -13.51 -11.01 -6.61
CA ARG A 80 -14.90 -10.52 -6.63
C ARG A 80 -15.77 -11.31 -7.59
N LEU A 81 -15.27 -11.59 -8.79
CA LEU A 81 -15.99 -12.40 -9.79
C LEU A 81 -16.33 -13.78 -9.22
N LEU A 82 -15.34 -14.50 -8.70
CA LEU A 82 -15.53 -15.86 -8.19
C LEU A 82 -16.43 -15.89 -6.94
N ASN A 83 -16.34 -14.91 -6.05
CA ASN A 83 -17.28 -14.76 -4.93
C ASN A 83 -18.72 -14.50 -5.42
N ALA A 84 -18.89 -13.68 -6.47
CA ALA A 84 -20.21 -13.40 -7.07
C ALA A 84 -20.82 -14.64 -7.76
N LEU A 85 -19.98 -15.58 -8.20
CA LEU A 85 -20.42 -16.90 -8.70
C LEU A 85 -20.75 -17.91 -7.60
N GLY A 86 -20.58 -17.55 -6.32
CA GLY A 86 -20.94 -18.40 -5.18
C GLY A 86 -19.79 -19.25 -4.64
N HIS A 87 -18.56 -19.06 -5.09
CA HIS A 87 -17.41 -19.83 -4.61
C HIS A 87 -16.79 -19.25 -3.33
N GLN A 88 -16.14 -20.09 -2.53
CA GLN A 88 -15.36 -19.69 -1.36
C GLN A 88 -13.94 -19.25 -1.79
N VAL A 89 -13.68 -17.96 -1.91
CA VAL A 89 -12.39 -17.47 -2.39
C VAL A 89 -11.43 -17.12 -1.26
N ILE A 90 -10.19 -17.63 -1.36
CA ILE A 90 -9.08 -17.37 -0.43
C ILE A 90 -7.98 -16.63 -1.20
N VAL A 91 -7.79 -15.36 -0.87
CA VAL A 91 -6.67 -14.59 -1.42
C VAL A 91 -5.44 -14.78 -0.56
N ALA A 92 -4.47 -15.49 -1.06
CA ALA A 92 -3.27 -15.88 -0.35
C ALA A 92 -2.20 -14.78 -0.33
N ASN A 93 -1.48 -14.64 0.79
CA ASN A 93 -0.38 -13.69 0.90
C ASN A 93 0.90 -14.25 0.25
N ALA A 94 1.22 -13.77 -0.94
CA ALA A 94 2.39 -14.16 -1.72
C ALA A 94 3.70 -14.26 -0.92
N ARG A 95 3.93 -13.35 0.01
CA ARG A 95 5.17 -13.31 0.81
C ARG A 95 5.28 -14.43 1.82
N GLN A 96 4.16 -14.96 2.28
CA GLN A 96 4.18 -16.08 3.24
C GLN A 96 4.27 -17.42 2.53
N ILE A 97 3.65 -17.54 1.37
CA ILE A 97 3.77 -18.73 0.53
C ILE A 97 5.21 -18.94 0.10
N SER A 98 5.89 -17.92 -0.42
CA SER A 98 7.29 -18.00 -0.83
C SER A 98 8.24 -18.39 0.32
N ALA A 99 7.92 -18.06 1.57
CA ALA A 99 8.69 -18.48 2.74
C ALA A 99 8.51 -19.97 3.09
N ILE A 100 7.39 -20.57 2.67
CA ILE A 100 7.07 -21.98 2.92
C ILE A 100 7.51 -22.87 1.76
N THR A 101 7.42 -22.36 0.53
CA THR A 101 7.60 -23.17 -0.69
C THR A 101 9.02 -23.28 -1.19
N GLY A 102 10.00 -22.56 -0.67
CA GLY A 102 11.46 -22.65 -0.88
C GLY A 102 12.01 -23.40 -2.12
N SER A 103 11.23 -23.51 -3.20
CA SER A 103 11.53 -24.34 -4.35
C SER A 103 12.34 -23.58 -5.40
N GLU A 104 13.42 -24.16 -5.86
CA GLU A 104 14.32 -23.60 -6.88
C GLU A 104 13.69 -23.60 -8.30
N SER A 105 12.65 -24.39 -8.55
CA SER A 105 11.95 -24.46 -9.85
C SER A 105 10.62 -23.72 -9.81
N LYS A 106 10.56 -22.54 -10.42
CA LYS A 106 9.33 -21.79 -10.62
C LYS A 106 8.61 -22.33 -11.86
N ASN A 107 7.38 -22.86 -11.65
CA ASN A 107 6.49 -23.31 -12.73
C ASN A 107 5.06 -23.02 -12.32
N ASP A 108 4.33 -22.27 -13.15
CA ASP A 108 2.97 -21.80 -12.88
C ASP A 108 1.98 -22.94 -12.56
N ARG A 109 2.15 -24.12 -13.19
CA ARG A 109 1.38 -25.32 -12.88
C ARG A 109 1.62 -25.82 -11.44
N ASN A 110 2.89 -25.90 -11.03
CA ASN A 110 3.25 -26.33 -9.67
C ASN A 110 2.79 -25.29 -8.62
N ASP A 111 2.75 -24.02 -8.97
CA ASP A 111 2.31 -22.97 -8.07
C ASP A 111 0.78 -23.00 -7.87
N ALA A 112 0.00 -23.32 -8.90
CA ALA A 112 -1.43 -23.61 -8.79
C ALA A 112 -1.70 -24.84 -7.90
N GLU A 113 -0.98 -25.95 -8.12
CA GLU A 113 -1.12 -27.16 -7.29
C GLU A 113 -0.78 -26.89 -5.82
N LYS A 114 0.29 -26.18 -5.52
CA LYS A 114 0.65 -25.80 -4.14
C LYS A 114 -0.44 -24.97 -3.47
N LEU A 115 -1.01 -24.00 -4.17
CA LEU A 115 -2.13 -23.19 -3.67
C LEU A 115 -3.32 -24.07 -3.33
N ALA A 116 -3.70 -25.01 -4.20
CA ALA A 116 -4.76 -25.97 -3.95
C ALA A 116 -4.49 -26.82 -2.71
N ARG A 117 -3.31 -27.43 -2.60
CA ARG A 117 -2.92 -28.28 -1.47
C ARG A 117 -2.92 -27.53 -0.13
N PHE A 118 -2.37 -26.31 -0.07
CA PHE A 118 -2.43 -25.51 1.16
C PHE A 118 -3.86 -25.12 1.53
N ALA A 119 -4.70 -24.77 0.55
CA ALA A 119 -6.08 -24.41 0.80
C ALA A 119 -6.94 -25.60 1.25
N ALA A 120 -6.67 -26.80 0.73
CA ALA A 120 -7.33 -28.03 1.14
C ALA A 120 -6.93 -28.44 2.55
N PHE A 121 -5.63 -28.38 2.89
CA PHE A 121 -5.09 -28.82 4.17
C PHE A 121 -5.40 -27.83 5.30
N ASP A 122 -4.92 -26.60 5.22
CA ASP A 122 -5.21 -25.53 6.20
C ASP A 122 -5.15 -24.14 5.52
N PRO A 123 -6.32 -23.53 5.25
CA PRO A 123 -6.40 -22.20 4.67
C PRO A 123 -5.60 -21.12 5.43
N LYS A 124 -5.36 -21.30 6.72
CA LYS A 124 -4.60 -20.34 7.54
C LYS A 124 -3.13 -20.27 7.14
N LEU A 125 -2.58 -21.33 6.54
CA LEU A 125 -1.20 -21.33 6.01
C LEU A 125 -1.03 -20.30 4.89
N LEU A 126 -2.08 -20.01 4.14
CA LEU A 126 -2.11 -19.01 3.08
C LEU A 126 -2.13 -17.57 3.63
N SER A 127 -2.32 -17.41 4.96
CA SER A 127 -2.49 -16.08 5.59
C SER A 127 -3.45 -15.17 4.82
N PRO A 128 -4.73 -15.54 4.73
CA PRO A 128 -5.73 -14.90 3.87
C PRO A 128 -5.76 -13.38 4.01
N LEU A 129 -5.95 -12.71 2.88
CA LEU A 129 -6.10 -11.27 2.77
C LEU A 129 -7.49 -10.94 2.24
N GLU A 130 -8.08 -9.86 2.72
CA GLU A 130 -9.29 -9.28 2.14
C GLU A 130 -8.91 -8.16 1.17
N HIS A 131 -9.49 -8.19 -0.03
CA HIS A 131 -9.41 -7.08 -0.96
C HIS A 131 -10.41 -5.98 -0.59
N ARG A 132 -10.04 -4.75 -0.90
CA ARG A 132 -10.93 -3.60 -0.78
C ARG A 132 -12.14 -3.77 -1.70
N SER A 133 -13.24 -3.08 -1.36
CA SER A 133 -14.34 -2.90 -2.31
C SER A 133 -13.83 -2.23 -3.60
N GLU A 134 -14.52 -2.46 -4.70
CA GLU A 134 -14.16 -1.87 -5.99
C GLU A 134 -14.10 -0.33 -5.91
N GLU A 135 -15.08 0.27 -5.28
CA GLU A 135 -15.16 1.70 -5.07
C GLU A 135 -13.94 2.26 -4.33
N ARG A 136 -13.54 1.62 -3.20
CA ARG A 136 -12.33 2.00 -2.47
C ARG A 136 -11.05 1.80 -3.28
N GLN A 137 -11.04 0.79 -4.13
CA GLN A 137 -9.90 0.53 -5.02
C GLN A 137 -9.77 1.64 -6.07
N VAL A 138 -10.88 2.09 -6.67
CA VAL A 138 -10.92 3.21 -7.63
C VAL A 138 -10.43 4.50 -6.95
N ASP A 139 -10.94 4.80 -5.76
CA ASP A 139 -10.51 5.98 -5.00
C ASP A 139 -9.02 5.96 -4.63
N LEU A 140 -8.48 4.79 -4.29
CA LEU A 140 -7.04 4.64 -4.05
C LEU A 140 -6.22 4.79 -5.35
N ASN A 141 -6.74 4.27 -6.47
CA ASN A 141 -6.09 4.40 -7.78
C ASN A 141 -6.01 5.87 -8.23
N LEU A 142 -6.98 6.72 -7.88
CA LEU A 142 -6.90 8.16 -8.11
C LEU A 142 -5.64 8.76 -7.44
N ILE A 143 -5.35 8.36 -6.20
CA ILE A 143 -4.17 8.84 -5.47
C ILE A 143 -2.88 8.32 -6.10
N HIS A 144 -2.85 7.06 -6.54
CA HIS A 144 -1.70 6.47 -7.23
C HIS A 144 -1.45 7.14 -8.59
N ALA A 145 -2.50 7.40 -9.38
CA ALA A 145 -2.41 8.09 -10.65
C ALA A 145 -1.84 9.50 -10.47
N ARG A 146 -2.37 10.26 -9.50
CA ARG A 146 -1.82 11.58 -9.12
C ARG A 146 -0.33 11.51 -8.77
N SER A 147 0.07 10.53 -7.98
CA SER A 147 1.49 10.35 -7.61
C SER A 147 2.37 10.03 -8.82
N THR A 148 1.83 9.29 -9.79
CA THR A 148 2.53 8.98 -11.05
C THR A 148 2.74 10.23 -11.89
N LEU A 149 1.72 11.10 -12.04
CA LEU A 149 1.85 12.38 -12.73
C LEU A 149 2.88 13.31 -12.06
N VAL A 150 2.90 13.37 -10.73
CA VAL A 150 3.93 14.15 -10.00
C VAL A 150 5.33 13.63 -10.25
N ARG A 151 5.52 12.30 -10.30
CA ARG A 151 6.83 11.70 -10.62
C ARG A 151 7.26 12.00 -12.04
N ALA A 152 6.34 11.87 -13.02
CA ALA A 152 6.59 12.22 -14.41
C ALA A 152 6.99 13.69 -14.56
N ARG A 153 6.23 14.60 -13.92
CA ARG A 153 6.55 16.03 -13.88
C ARG A 153 7.95 16.29 -13.32
N THR A 154 8.29 15.66 -12.20
CA THR A 154 9.59 15.82 -11.57
C THR A 154 10.73 15.35 -12.48
N MET A 155 10.53 14.25 -13.19
CA MET A 155 11.48 13.71 -14.16
C MET A 155 11.72 14.71 -15.30
N ILE A 156 10.66 15.29 -15.89
CA ILE A 156 10.74 16.25 -16.98
C ILE A 156 11.42 17.55 -16.49
N VAL A 157 11.07 18.05 -15.31
CA VAL A 157 11.72 19.22 -14.70
C VAL A 157 13.22 19.02 -14.51
N ASN A 158 13.64 17.85 -14.06
CA ASN A 158 15.05 17.54 -13.87
C ASN A 158 15.80 17.40 -15.20
N ALA A 159 15.15 16.77 -16.21
CA ALA A 159 15.70 16.71 -17.56
C ALA A 159 15.89 18.12 -18.17
N LEU A 160 14.87 18.97 -18.09
CA LEU A 160 14.94 20.35 -18.56
C LEU A 160 16.06 21.13 -17.86
N ARG A 161 16.19 21.01 -16.54
CA ARG A 161 17.28 21.63 -15.78
C ARG A 161 18.66 21.15 -16.23
N GLY A 162 18.79 19.86 -16.55
CA GLY A 162 20.02 19.28 -17.10
C GLY A 162 20.38 19.86 -18.46
N LEU A 163 19.43 19.91 -19.38
CA LEU A 163 19.61 20.48 -20.73
C LEU A 163 20.04 21.95 -20.68
N VAL A 164 19.35 22.78 -19.88
CA VAL A 164 19.68 24.22 -19.77
C VAL A 164 21.06 24.41 -19.16
N LYS A 165 21.44 23.58 -18.17
CA LYS A 165 22.79 23.65 -17.58
C LYS A 165 23.89 23.27 -18.56
N SER A 166 23.67 22.26 -19.41
CA SER A 166 24.67 21.83 -20.40
C SER A 166 24.96 22.91 -21.46
N ALA A 167 24.01 23.82 -21.67
CA ALA A 167 24.17 24.98 -22.55
C ALA A 167 24.57 26.27 -21.81
N GLY A 168 25.10 26.17 -20.59
CA GLY A 168 25.56 27.31 -19.79
C GLY A 168 24.47 28.16 -19.12
N GLY A 169 23.18 27.79 -19.30
CA GLY A 169 22.04 28.46 -18.70
C GLY A 169 21.67 27.95 -17.29
N ARG A 170 20.75 28.64 -16.64
CA ARG A 170 20.18 28.21 -15.34
C ARG A 170 18.72 28.61 -15.24
N LEU A 171 17.85 27.64 -15.01
CA LEU A 171 16.45 27.91 -14.73
C LEU A 171 16.27 28.59 -13.37
N PRO A 172 15.26 29.47 -13.22
CA PRO A 172 14.99 30.17 -11.97
C PRO A 172 14.60 29.19 -10.85
N ALA A 173 14.95 29.57 -9.62
CA ALA A 173 14.50 28.86 -8.42
C ALA A 173 13.03 29.23 -8.16
N CYS A 174 12.11 28.37 -8.55
CA CYS A 174 10.68 28.53 -8.32
C CYS A 174 10.01 27.16 -8.10
N SER A 175 8.75 27.17 -7.63
CA SER A 175 7.95 25.96 -7.59
C SER A 175 7.66 25.45 -9.01
N THR A 176 7.34 24.17 -9.14
CA THR A 176 7.01 23.54 -10.43
C THR A 176 5.78 24.16 -11.09
N GLU A 177 4.90 24.75 -10.32
CA GLU A 177 3.68 25.43 -10.77
C GLU A 177 4.01 26.66 -11.62
N PHE A 178 4.97 27.50 -11.14
CA PHE A 178 5.38 28.71 -11.84
C PHE A 178 6.50 28.48 -12.86
N LEU A 179 7.06 27.27 -12.91
CA LEU A 179 8.18 26.97 -13.79
C LEU A 179 7.86 27.17 -15.27
N PRO A 180 6.72 26.75 -15.83
CA PRO A 180 6.43 26.95 -17.26
C PRO A 180 6.50 28.41 -17.67
N ALA A 181 5.87 29.30 -16.90
CA ALA A 181 5.85 30.73 -17.21
C ALA A 181 7.25 31.41 -17.09
N ARG A 182 8.10 30.89 -16.19
CA ARG A 182 9.42 31.50 -15.91
C ARG A 182 10.57 30.86 -16.68
N ALA A 183 10.39 29.63 -17.16
CA ALA A 183 11.45 28.88 -17.81
C ALA A 183 11.81 29.45 -19.19
N LEU A 184 10.80 29.84 -19.99
CA LEU A 184 10.98 30.25 -21.37
C LEU A 184 11.98 31.41 -21.51
N ALA A 185 11.92 32.40 -20.62
CA ALA A 185 12.85 33.53 -20.62
C ALA A 185 14.30 33.17 -20.21
N ALA A 186 14.49 32.02 -19.57
CA ALA A 186 15.80 31.58 -19.08
C ALA A 186 16.42 30.47 -19.94
N ILE A 187 15.73 30.03 -20.99
CA ILE A 187 16.22 29.01 -21.92
C ILE A 187 17.08 29.68 -22.98
N PRO A 188 18.34 29.23 -23.19
CA PRO A 188 19.17 29.72 -24.29
C PRO A 188 18.47 29.56 -25.64
N PRO A 189 18.55 30.54 -26.57
CA PRO A 189 17.85 30.48 -27.86
C PRO A 189 18.14 29.24 -28.65
N ALA A 190 19.37 28.72 -28.63
CA ALA A 190 19.75 27.47 -29.30
C ALA A 190 19.03 26.23 -28.78
N LEU A 191 18.51 26.25 -27.55
CA LEU A 191 17.74 25.14 -26.94
C LEU A 191 16.24 25.33 -27.06
N SER A 192 15.75 26.47 -27.59
CA SER A 192 14.30 26.76 -27.54
C SER A 192 13.45 25.67 -28.16
N ALA A 193 13.79 25.19 -29.37
CA ALA A 193 13.04 24.13 -30.05
C ALA A 193 12.99 22.80 -29.28
N VAL A 194 14.05 22.46 -28.54
CA VAL A 194 14.15 21.22 -27.76
C VAL A 194 13.46 21.36 -26.40
N ALA A 195 13.55 22.52 -25.79
CA ALA A 195 13.07 22.76 -24.42
C ALA A 195 11.58 23.12 -24.35
N THR A 196 11.02 23.79 -25.38
CA THR A 196 9.62 24.22 -25.42
C THR A 196 8.64 23.06 -25.18
N PRO A 197 8.73 21.91 -25.86
CA PRO A 197 7.82 20.78 -25.61
C PRO A 197 7.87 20.27 -24.16
N LEU A 198 9.04 20.32 -23.51
CA LEU A 198 9.17 19.92 -22.11
C LEU A 198 8.50 20.92 -21.16
N VAL A 199 8.60 22.23 -21.46
CA VAL A 199 7.94 23.28 -20.68
C VAL A 199 6.43 23.17 -20.80
N GLU A 200 5.91 22.97 -22.00
CA GLU A 200 4.48 22.75 -22.24
C GLU A 200 3.96 21.52 -21.52
N GLN A 201 4.69 20.40 -21.58
CA GLN A 201 4.33 19.18 -20.87
C GLN A 201 4.31 19.36 -19.35
N ILE A 202 5.22 20.15 -18.77
CA ILE A 202 5.17 20.51 -17.34
C ILE A 202 3.87 21.27 -17.03
N GLY A 203 3.46 22.21 -17.89
CA GLY A 203 2.21 22.96 -17.75
C GLY A 203 0.98 22.06 -17.76
N LEU A 204 0.90 21.13 -18.71
CA LEU A 204 -0.18 20.13 -18.80
C LEU A 204 -0.24 19.25 -17.56
N LEU A 205 0.91 18.75 -17.09
CA LEU A 205 0.98 17.93 -15.88
C LEU A 205 0.59 18.70 -14.63
N ASN A 206 0.90 20.02 -14.54
CA ASN A 206 0.42 20.86 -13.44
C ASN A 206 -1.12 20.89 -13.41
N ALA A 207 -1.77 21.17 -14.54
CA ALA A 207 -3.23 21.22 -14.63
C ALA A 207 -3.89 19.87 -14.29
N GLN A 208 -3.30 18.77 -14.75
CA GLN A 208 -3.79 17.42 -14.43
C GLN A 208 -3.66 17.10 -12.95
N VAL A 209 -2.52 17.41 -12.33
CA VAL A 209 -2.29 17.21 -10.88
C VAL A 209 -3.29 18.02 -10.07
N ASP A 210 -3.53 19.29 -10.42
CA ASP A 210 -4.50 20.17 -9.75
C ASP A 210 -5.93 19.61 -9.87
N GLY A 211 -6.29 19.10 -11.05
CA GLY A 211 -7.58 18.42 -11.26
C GLY A 211 -7.76 17.21 -10.35
N MET A 212 -6.72 16.37 -10.23
CA MET A 212 -6.76 15.23 -9.32
C MET A 212 -6.77 15.65 -7.85
N ASP A 213 -6.05 16.68 -7.46
CA ASP A 213 -6.05 17.19 -6.08
C ASP A 213 -7.46 17.68 -5.67
N LYS A 214 -8.20 18.31 -6.58
CA LYS A 214 -9.60 18.68 -6.38
C LYS A 214 -10.52 17.46 -6.20
N GLN A 215 -10.28 16.39 -6.98
CA GLN A 215 -11.03 15.14 -6.82
C GLN A 215 -10.71 14.44 -5.49
N ILE A 216 -9.42 14.37 -5.11
CA ILE A 216 -8.99 13.80 -3.83
C ILE A 216 -9.59 14.60 -2.65
N ALA A 217 -9.69 15.92 -2.75
CA ALA A 217 -10.31 16.73 -1.71
C ALA A 217 -11.79 16.36 -1.46
N LYS A 218 -12.52 15.95 -2.51
CA LYS A 218 -13.91 15.49 -2.40
C LYS A 218 -14.05 14.15 -1.67
N LEU A 219 -13.00 13.34 -1.58
CA LEU A 219 -13.03 12.08 -0.84
C LEU A 219 -13.32 12.27 0.65
N SER A 220 -13.06 13.46 1.21
CA SER A 220 -13.40 13.77 2.59
C SER A 220 -14.91 13.80 2.88
N ALA A 221 -15.75 14.01 1.87
CA ALA A 221 -17.21 13.90 1.99
C ALA A 221 -17.66 12.42 2.07
N LYS A 222 -16.95 11.55 1.35
CA LYS A 222 -17.23 10.10 1.31
C LYS A 222 -16.61 9.35 2.49
N TYR A 223 -15.45 9.82 2.97
CA TYR A 223 -14.69 9.24 4.06
C TYR A 223 -14.42 10.31 5.13
N PRO A 224 -15.35 10.54 6.07
CA PRO A 224 -15.23 11.62 7.07
C PRO A 224 -14.01 11.48 7.98
N GLU A 225 -13.49 10.28 8.17
CA GLU A 225 -12.26 10.03 8.91
C GLU A 225 -11.03 10.72 8.29
N ILE A 226 -11.06 11.05 6.99
CA ILE A 226 -10.00 11.85 6.35
C ILE A 226 -9.86 13.21 7.05
N VAL A 227 -10.98 13.85 7.38
CA VAL A 227 -10.98 15.16 8.07
C VAL A 227 -10.36 15.02 9.46
N LEU A 228 -10.69 13.94 10.16
CA LEU A 228 -10.15 13.65 11.48
C LEU A 228 -8.63 13.43 11.44
N LEU A 229 -8.15 12.59 10.54
CA LEU A 229 -6.72 12.28 10.44
C LEU A 229 -5.87 13.49 10.03
N ARG A 230 -6.42 14.43 9.28
CA ARG A 230 -5.75 15.69 8.91
C ARG A 230 -5.47 16.61 10.09
N THR A 231 -6.02 16.36 11.27
CA THR A 231 -5.66 17.11 12.49
C THR A 231 -4.24 16.80 12.96
N ALA A 232 -3.67 15.66 12.56
CA ALA A 232 -2.30 15.29 12.91
C ALA A 232 -1.26 16.10 12.08
N PRO A 233 -0.14 16.50 12.69
CA PRO A 233 0.89 17.30 12.03
C PRO A 233 1.52 16.55 10.84
N GLY A 234 1.67 17.26 9.71
CA GLY A 234 2.25 16.70 8.47
C GLY A 234 1.32 15.77 7.70
N VAL A 235 0.04 15.65 8.08
CA VAL A 235 -0.95 14.82 7.42
C VAL A 235 -1.90 15.68 6.59
N GLY A 236 -1.61 15.76 5.30
CA GLY A 236 -2.47 16.42 4.32
C GLY A 236 -3.58 15.50 3.77
N PRO A 237 -4.44 16.01 2.86
CA PRO A 237 -5.52 15.24 2.26
C PRO A 237 -5.07 13.93 1.64
N ILE A 238 -3.95 13.94 0.91
CA ILE A 238 -3.40 12.76 0.22
C ILE A 238 -2.97 11.70 1.22
N VAL A 239 -2.26 12.08 2.29
CA VAL A 239 -1.77 11.14 3.31
C VAL A 239 -2.95 10.52 4.06
N ALA A 240 -3.92 11.35 4.47
CA ALA A 240 -5.10 10.89 5.19
C ALA A 240 -5.95 9.94 4.33
N ALA A 241 -6.25 10.32 3.08
CA ALA A 241 -7.01 9.48 2.17
C ALA A 241 -6.28 8.17 1.85
N ALA A 242 -4.97 8.23 1.54
CA ALA A 242 -4.17 7.02 1.32
C ALA A 242 -4.16 6.10 2.55
N TYR A 243 -4.13 6.67 3.77
CA TYR A 243 -4.16 5.91 5.01
C TYR A 243 -5.49 5.16 5.19
N VAL A 244 -6.62 5.86 5.08
CA VAL A 244 -7.97 5.30 5.20
C VAL A 244 -8.23 4.23 4.15
N LEU A 245 -7.91 4.53 2.89
CA LEU A 245 -8.14 3.62 1.76
C LEU A 245 -7.21 2.40 1.78
N THR A 246 -6.00 2.50 2.33
CA THR A 246 -5.06 1.38 2.41
C THR A 246 -5.38 0.43 3.57
N LEU A 247 -5.76 0.94 4.74
CA LEU A 247 -6.08 0.09 5.88
C LEU A 247 -7.49 -0.50 5.83
N GLY A 248 -8.42 0.15 5.13
CA GLY A 248 -9.80 -0.32 4.94
C GLY A 248 -10.70 -0.04 6.14
N GLN A 249 -10.47 -0.70 7.28
CA GLN A 249 -11.25 -0.53 8.51
C GLN A 249 -10.36 -0.42 9.75
N PRO A 250 -10.77 0.34 10.78
CA PRO A 250 -9.95 0.55 11.98
C PRO A 250 -9.81 -0.71 12.84
N ASP A 251 -10.77 -1.64 12.75
CA ASP A 251 -10.77 -2.86 13.56
C ASP A 251 -9.95 -4.01 12.95
N ALA A 252 -9.56 -3.87 11.66
CA ALA A 252 -8.72 -4.84 10.98
C ALA A 252 -7.31 -4.98 11.59
N ALA A 253 -6.88 -4.01 12.41
CA ALA A 253 -5.56 -4.01 13.05
C ALA A 253 -5.61 -3.42 14.45
N SER A 254 -4.75 -3.87 15.35
CA SER A 254 -4.53 -3.15 16.62
C SER A 254 -3.68 -1.89 16.38
N ASN A 255 -3.77 -0.88 17.27
CA ASN A 255 -2.95 0.33 17.17
C ASN A 255 -1.44 0.00 17.04
N ARG A 256 -0.95 -1.03 17.74
CA ARG A 256 0.45 -1.47 17.66
C ARG A 256 0.79 -2.15 16.34
N SER A 257 -0.16 -2.83 15.70
CA SER A 257 0.06 -3.54 14.45
C SER A 257 0.02 -2.63 13.22
N ALA A 258 -0.55 -1.42 13.27
CA ALA A 258 -0.58 -0.48 12.15
C ALA A 258 0.82 -0.18 11.59
N GLY A 259 1.80 0.10 12.46
CA GLY A 259 3.19 0.30 12.04
C GLY A 259 3.86 -0.97 11.48
N ALA A 260 3.45 -2.14 11.97
CA ALA A 260 3.94 -3.43 11.46
C ALA A 260 3.33 -3.77 10.10
N PHE A 261 2.04 -3.51 9.92
CA PHE A 261 1.31 -3.68 8.65
C PHE A 261 1.96 -2.89 7.52
N LEU A 262 2.45 -1.68 7.82
CA LEU A 262 3.15 -0.82 6.87
C LEU A 262 4.66 -1.13 6.74
N GLY A 263 5.15 -2.15 7.42
CA GLY A 263 6.56 -2.55 7.37
C GLY A 263 7.53 -1.52 7.94
N LEU A 264 7.06 -0.69 8.88
CA LEU A 264 7.86 0.31 9.61
C LEU A 264 8.50 -0.24 10.89
N ARG A 265 8.28 -1.52 11.22
CA ARG A 265 8.98 -2.19 12.34
C ARG A 265 10.32 -2.75 11.87
N PRO A 266 11.33 -2.86 12.75
CA PRO A 266 12.54 -3.61 12.46
C PRO A 266 12.23 -5.05 12.07
N ALA A 267 12.95 -5.59 11.09
CA ALA A 267 12.91 -7.01 10.80
C ALA A 267 13.53 -7.77 11.98
N GLN A 268 12.91 -8.85 12.41
CA GLN A 268 13.43 -9.70 13.47
C GLN A 268 14.27 -10.83 12.87
N SER A 269 15.36 -11.16 13.51
CA SER A 269 16.20 -12.33 13.20
C SER A 269 16.90 -12.72 14.48
N GLN A 270 16.15 -13.41 15.33
CA GLN A 270 16.68 -13.94 16.59
C GLN A 270 17.20 -15.36 16.34
N SER A 271 18.43 -15.61 16.76
CA SER A 271 19.03 -16.93 16.77
C SER A 271 19.81 -17.08 18.08
N GLY A 272 19.31 -17.92 18.99
CA GLY A 272 19.86 -18.07 20.34
C GLY A 272 19.92 -16.76 21.10
N ALA A 273 21.10 -16.37 21.59
CA ALA A 273 21.31 -15.12 22.33
C ALA A 273 21.48 -13.87 21.43
N ALA A 274 21.55 -14.04 20.09
CA ALA A 274 21.79 -12.94 19.19
C ALA A 274 20.45 -12.31 18.73
N ASP A 275 20.23 -11.00 19.03
CA ASP A 275 19.10 -10.18 18.53
C ASP A 275 19.62 -8.89 17.87
N PRO A 276 20.23 -8.99 16.67
CA PRO A 276 20.79 -7.83 16.01
C PRO A 276 19.72 -6.85 15.54
N GLN A 277 19.89 -5.56 15.83
CA GLN A 277 18.99 -4.50 15.37
C GLN A 277 19.06 -4.35 13.84
N ARG A 278 18.05 -4.85 13.15
CA ARG A 278 17.95 -4.81 11.69
C ARG A 278 17.22 -3.56 11.19
N ARG A 279 17.28 -3.36 9.85
CA ARG A 279 16.48 -2.33 9.17
C ARG A 279 15.00 -2.70 9.24
N ILE A 280 14.11 -1.74 8.91
CA ILE A 280 12.67 -2.00 8.82
C ILE A 280 12.36 -3.12 7.82
N SER A 281 11.32 -3.90 8.10
CA SER A 281 10.93 -5.07 7.30
C SER A 281 10.52 -4.72 5.87
N LYS A 282 10.02 -3.49 5.63
CA LYS A 282 9.46 -3.02 4.35
C LYS A 282 8.31 -3.89 3.82
N SER A 283 7.76 -4.77 4.64
CA SER A 283 6.54 -5.52 4.33
C SER A 283 5.33 -4.59 4.32
N GLY A 284 4.36 -4.82 3.44
CA GLY A 284 3.17 -3.96 3.33
C GLY A 284 3.31 -2.83 2.31
N ASP A 285 2.36 -1.92 2.31
CA ASP A 285 2.22 -0.88 1.30
C ASP A 285 3.41 0.10 1.29
N SER A 286 4.15 0.13 0.17
CA SER A 286 5.34 0.96 0.01
C SER A 286 4.99 2.43 -0.24
N PHE A 287 3.84 2.67 -0.88
CA PHE A 287 3.39 4.02 -1.20
C PHE A 287 2.97 4.76 0.06
N LEU A 288 2.07 4.18 0.86
CA LEU A 288 1.66 4.79 2.13
C LEU A 288 2.83 4.96 3.09
N ARG A 289 3.74 3.97 3.15
CA ARG A 289 4.97 4.09 3.94
C ARG A 289 5.81 5.30 3.51
N SER A 290 5.96 5.56 2.20
CA SER A 290 6.70 6.72 1.70
C SER A 290 6.04 8.05 2.07
N LEU A 291 4.71 8.12 2.01
CA LEU A 291 3.93 9.28 2.45
C LEU A 291 4.12 9.57 3.94
N LEU A 292 4.06 8.56 4.79
CA LEU A 292 4.29 8.72 6.24
C LEU A 292 5.72 9.14 6.57
N VAL A 293 6.72 8.68 5.79
CA VAL A 293 8.10 9.13 5.93
C VAL A 293 8.22 10.61 5.55
N GLN A 294 7.56 11.07 4.50
CA GLN A 294 7.51 12.49 4.12
C GLN A 294 6.81 13.33 5.20
N SER A 295 5.70 12.84 5.76
CA SER A 295 5.02 13.49 6.89
C SER A 295 5.95 13.61 8.11
N ALA A 296 6.70 12.56 8.41
CA ALA A 296 7.68 12.57 9.50
C ALA A 296 8.83 13.57 9.24
N GLN A 297 9.29 13.71 7.98
CA GLN A 297 10.27 14.73 7.61
C GLN A 297 9.73 16.14 7.84
N TYR A 298 8.45 16.39 7.50
CA TYR A 298 7.81 17.67 7.80
C TYR A 298 7.73 17.93 9.30
N VAL A 299 7.25 16.96 10.09
CA VAL A 299 7.14 17.05 11.56
C VAL A 299 8.49 17.41 12.20
N LEU A 300 9.59 16.80 11.74
CA LEU A 300 10.93 17.04 12.25
C LEU A 300 11.63 18.23 11.61
N GLY A 301 11.09 18.76 10.53
CA GLY A 301 11.62 19.90 9.78
C GLY A 301 11.39 21.24 10.51
N ARG A 302 11.91 22.32 9.93
CA ARG A 302 11.84 23.67 10.48
C ARG A 302 10.41 24.21 10.64
N PHE A 303 9.48 23.73 9.82
CA PHE A 303 8.08 24.17 9.80
C PHE A 303 7.14 23.25 10.59
N GLY A 304 7.66 22.18 11.16
CA GLY A 304 6.82 21.27 11.95
C GLY A 304 6.31 21.97 13.23
N PRO A 305 4.99 21.88 13.52
CA PRO A 305 4.43 22.45 14.74
C PRO A 305 4.97 21.72 15.97
N ASP A 306 5.09 22.46 17.09
CA ASP A 306 5.54 21.85 18.34
C ASP A 306 4.50 20.83 18.84
N SER A 307 4.99 19.69 19.26
CA SER A 307 4.19 18.58 19.77
C SER A 307 5.08 17.57 20.50
N GLU A 308 4.49 16.74 21.34
CA GLU A 308 5.20 15.65 21.99
C GLU A 308 5.85 14.70 20.96
N LEU A 309 5.16 14.42 19.84
CA LEU A 309 5.68 13.63 18.75
C LEU A 309 6.95 14.24 18.15
N ARG A 310 6.96 15.56 17.90
CA ARG A 310 8.12 16.30 17.40
C ARG A 310 9.27 16.28 18.38
N ARG A 311 9.01 16.66 19.65
CA ARG A 311 10.02 16.72 20.72
C ARG A 311 10.69 15.36 20.92
N TRP A 312 9.91 14.29 20.95
CA TRP A 312 10.42 12.93 21.02
C TRP A 312 11.31 12.57 19.82
N GLY A 313 10.88 12.88 18.60
CA GLY A 313 11.63 12.60 17.39
C GLY A 313 12.94 13.39 17.31
N LEU A 314 12.95 14.67 17.71
CA LEU A 314 14.16 15.50 17.78
C LEU A 314 15.16 14.95 18.81
N LYS A 315 14.70 14.50 19.98
CA LYS A 315 15.54 13.84 20.98
C LYS A 315 16.22 12.58 20.40
N LEU A 316 15.47 11.73 19.66
CA LEU A 316 16.05 10.58 18.97
C LEU A 316 17.07 10.98 17.90
N ALA A 317 16.82 12.07 17.18
CA ALA A 317 17.75 12.55 16.16
C ALA A 317 19.08 13.01 16.75
N ALA A 318 19.04 13.64 17.94
CA ALA A 318 20.22 14.12 18.64
C ALA A 318 21.10 13.00 19.21
N THR A 319 20.48 11.94 19.73
CA THR A 319 21.21 10.82 20.38
C THR A 319 21.71 9.75 19.39
N GLY A 320 21.24 9.76 18.16
CA GLY A 320 21.47 8.67 17.20
C GLY A 320 22.76 8.73 16.36
N GLY A 321 23.69 9.67 16.62
CA GLY A 321 24.93 9.86 15.88
C GLY A 321 24.70 10.20 14.38
N LYS A 322 25.68 9.86 13.49
CA LYS A 322 25.65 10.19 12.05
C LYS A 322 24.38 9.73 11.32
N ARG A 323 23.72 8.66 11.80
CA ARG A 323 22.48 8.11 11.22
C ARG A 323 21.23 8.50 12.03
N GLY A 324 21.35 9.28 13.11
CA GLY A 324 20.28 9.64 14.04
C GLY A 324 19.08 10.27 13.34
N LYS A 325 19.29 11.25 12.49
CA LYS A 325 18.21 11.90 11.72
C LYS A 325 17.38 10.92 10.88
N LYS A 326 18.05 10.00 10.14
CA LYS A 326 17.34 9.02 9.30
C LYS A 326 16.56 8.01 10.16
N ARG A 327 17.11 7.58 11.28
CA ARG A 327 16.43 6.70 12.24
C ARG A 327 15.22 7.40 12.88
N ALA A 328 15.39 8.65 13.31
CA ALA A 328 14.32 9.44 13.91
C ALA A 328 13.14 9.63 12.92
N ILE A 329 13.38 9.93 11.64
CA ILE A 329 12.33 10.05 10.63
C ILE A 329 11.52 8.76 10.53
N VAL A 330 12.17 7.60 10.45
CA VAL A 330 11.47 6.31 10.35
C VAL A 330 10.72 5.98 11.64
N ALA A 331 11.29 6.28 12.80
CA ALA A 331 10.64 6.08 14.09
C ALA A 331 9.40 6.97 14.25
N VAL A 332 9.48 8.25 13.85
CA VAL A 332 8.35 9.18 13.84
C VAL A 332 7.29 8.73 12.83
N ALA A 333 7.66 8.27 11.64
CA ALA A 333 6.71 7.72 10.67
C ALA A 333 5.94 6.51 11.24
N ARG A 334 6.62 5.61 11.96
CA ARG A 334 5.98 4.50 12.66
C ARG A 334 5.04 4.98 13.77
N LYS A 335 5.49 5.93 14.62
CA LYS A 335 4.65 6.48 15.70
C LYS A 335 3.45 7.23 15.12
N LEU A 336 3.63 7.96 14.01
CA LEU A 336 2.55 8.63 13.29
C LEU A 336 1.51 7.63 12.77
N ALA A 337 1.92 6.51 12.18
CA ALA A 337 0.99 5.46 11.76
C ALA A 337 0.14 4.94 12.94
N VAL A 338 0.74 4.75 14.11
CA VAL A 338 0.03 4.32 15.33
C VAL A 338 -0.94 5.41 15.83
N VAL A 339 -0.51 6.66 15.80
CA VAL A 339 -1.34 7.81 16.19
C VAL A 339 -2.54 7.94 15.28
N LEU A 340 -2.35 7.91 13.95
CA LEU A 340 -3.45 7.99 12.99
C LEU A 340 -4.48 6.87 13.19
N HIS A 341 -4.01 5.66 13.47
CA HIS A 341 -4.88 4.54 13.76
C HIS A 341 -5.68 4.74 15.07
N ALA A 342 -5.04 5.27 16.12
CA ALA A 342 -5.68 5.57 17.37
C ALA A 342 -6.74 6.67 17.24
N LEU A 343 -6.45 7.74 16.48
CA LEU A 343 -7.41 8.79 16.17
C LEU A 343 -8.62 8.23 15.42
N TRP A 344 -8.39 7.39 14.42
CA TRP A 344 -9.46 6.75 13.65
C TRP A 344 -10.39 5.91 14.54
N ARG A 345 -9.83 5.08 15.42
CA ARG A 345 -10.62 4.23 16.32
C ARG A 345 -11.38 5.01 17.40
N SER A 346 -10.77 6.07 17.93
CA SER A 346 -11.37 6.83 19.02
C SER A 346 -12.33 7.94 18.55
N GLY A 347 -12.26 8.35 17.27
CA GLY A 347 -12.97 9.52 16.78
C GLY A 347 -12.43 10.86 17.31
N GLN A 348 -11.34 10.85 18.09
CA GLN A 348 -10.79 12.05 18.73
C GLN A 348 -9.80 12.77 17.81
N ARG A 349 -9.77 14.10 17.90
CA ARG A 349 -8.79 14.93 17.20
C ARG A 349 -7.40 14.79 17.82
N PHE A 350 -6.36 15.00 17.00
CA PHE A 350 -4.99 15.01 17.48
C PHE A 350 -4.77 16.10 18.54
N GLN A 351 -4.14 15.69 19.65
CA GLN A 351 -3.71 16.59 20.73
C GLN A 351 -2.18 16.69 20.70
N PRO A 352 -1.61 17.89 20.52
CA PRO A 352 -0.15 18.08 20.49
C PRO A 352 0.55 17.63 21.77
N PHE A 353 -0.11 17.84 22.91
CA PHE A 353 0.34 17.49 24.27
C PHE A 353 -0.82 16.82 25.00
N PRO A 354 -0.98 15.48 24.84
CA PRO A 354 -2.01 14.78 25.58
C PRO A 354 -1.74 14.95 27.07
N GLN A 355 -2.71 15.52 27.79
CA GLN A 355 -2.65 15.59 29.25
C GLN A 355 -2.54 14.15 29.76
N GLN A 356 -1.54 13.89 30.58
CA GLN A 356 -1.57 12.70 31.42
C GLN A 356 -2.88 12.76 32.18
N ALA A 357 -3.77 11.79 31.99
CA ALA A 357 -4.93 11.64 32.82
C ALA A 357 -4.41 11.67 34.26
N ALA A 358 -4.82 12.67 34.99
CA ALA A 358 -4.51 12.73 36.42
C ALA A 358 -5.00 11.41 37.00
N VAL A 359 -4.07 10.60 37.47
CA VAL A 359 -4.40 9.42 38.27
C VAL A 359 -5.16 9.99 39.46
N ALA A 360 -6.49 9.84 39.44
CA ALA A 360 -7.31 10.15 40.56
C ALA A 360 -6.80 9.26 41.72
N ALA A 361 -6.26 9.93 42.72
CA ALA A 361 -5.85 9.32 43.98
C ALA A 361 -7.05 8.73 44.72
#